data_f951e86c44bb41f6e08a7e097ab74e9d
#
_entry.id   f951e86c44bb41f6e08a7e097ab74e9d
#
_cell.length_a   1.000
_cell.length_b   1.000
_cell.length_c   1.000
_cell.angle_alpha   90.00
_cell.angle_beta   90.00
_cell.angle_gamma   90.00
#
_symmetry.space_group_name_H-M   'P 1'
#
loop_
_entity.id
_entity.type
_entity.pdbx_description
1 polymer ?
#
loop_
_entity_poly.entity_id
_entity_poly.type
_entity_poly.pdbx_seq_one_letter_code
_entity_poly.pdbx_strand_id
1 'polypeptide(L)'
;MKTTIVAAVAAASLTVLAPPPAVAQTKQNQSGRATVDIQVCNESGRNASVAISYVEIGTGQFINRGWYDVYNGACTHIVSTDNANFYMYGDATDGSGRSWSGNHTLCVQYPGPYTFWSTGSEYCDDGQELKSFVAMTAATTGTYTWTLEP
;
A
#
# COMPACT_ATOMS: atom_id res chain seq x y z
N MET A 1 -33.94 92.02 -0.32
CA MET A 1 -32.73 91.19 -0.15
C MET A 1 -33.13 89.79 -0.53
N LYS A 2 -32.59 89.28 -1.64
CA LYS A 2 -32.83 87.88 -2.14
C LYS A 2 -31.62 87.04 -1.79
N THR A 3 -31.82 86.06 -0.94
CA THR A 3 -30.80 85.12 -0.56
C THR A 3 -30.86 83.88 -1.50
N THR A 4 -29.84 83.68 -2.28
CA THR A 4 -29.74 82.53 -3.19
C THR A 4 -29.05 81.39 -2.42
N ILE A 5 -29.76 80.25 -2.30
CA ILE A 5 -29.22 79.02 -1.72
C ILE A 5 -28.58 78.22 -2.89
N VAL A 6 -27.29 77.99 -2.85
CA VAL A 6 -26.60 77.07 -3.74
C VAL A 6 -26.61 75.67 -3.15
N ALA A 7 -27.27 74.75 -3.84
CA ALA A 7 -27.25 73.38 -3.45
C ALA A 7 -26.02 72.67 -4.05
N ALA A 8 -25.15 72.16 -3.18
CA ALA A 8 -24.02 71.33 -3.56
C ALA A 8 -24.46 69.89 -3.80
N VAL A 9 -24.32 69.40 -5.02
CA VAL A 9 -24.52 68.00 -5.37
C VAL A 9 -23.24 67.22 -5.08
N ALA A 10 -23.30 66.35 -4.07
CA ALA A 10 -22.20 65.40 -3.76
C ALA A 10 -22.32 64.17 -4.70
N ALA A 11 -21.38 64.03 -5.61
CA ALA A 11 -21.25 62.83 -6.43
C ALA A 11 -20.62 61.68 -5.57
N ALA A 12 -21.41 60.68 -5.24
CA ALA A 12 -20.90 59.46 -4.62
C ALA A 12 -20.22 58.57 -5.66
N SER A 13 -18.91 58.47 -5.63
CA SER A 13 -18.13 57.51 -6.43
C SER A 13 -18.26 56.12 -5.85
N LEU A 14 -18.95 55.23 -6.53
CA LEU A 14 -19.01 53.80 -6.23
C LEU A 14 -17.69 53.16 -6.70
N THR A 15 -16.78 52.90 -5.76
CA THR A 15 -15.62 52.06 -6.02
C THR A 15 -16.03 50.59 -6.02
N VAL A 16 -16.09 50.00 -7.21
CA VAL A 16 -16.29 48.58 -7.39
C VAL A 16 -15.00 47.89 -7.00
N LEU A 17 -14.94 47.23 -5.82
CA LEU A 17 -13.86 46.33 -5.46
C LEU A 17 -13.95 45.10 -6.37
N ALA A 18 -12.95 44.92 -7.23
CA ALA A 18 -12.76 43.70 -7.98
C ALA A 18 -12.52 42.52 -7.03
N PRO A 19 -13.15 41.35 -7.22
CA PRO A 19 -12.85 40.17 -6.40
C PRO A 19 -11.37 39.76 -6.55
N PRO A 20 -10.71 39.28 -5.49
CA PRO A 20 -9.35 38.81 -5.58
C PRO A 20 -9.28 37.64 -6.58
N PRO A 21 -8.19 37.49 -7.35
CA PRO A 21 -8.02 36.38 -8.26
C PRO A 21 -8.11 35.08 -7.46
N ALA A 22 -8.95 34.16 -7.90
CA ALA A 22 -9.01 32.81 -7.36
C ALA A 22 -7.61 32.20 -7.44
N VAL A 23 -6.99 32.00 -6.28
CA VAL A 23 -5.73 31.24 -6.18
C VAL A 23 -6.09 29.85 -6.65
N ALA A 24 -5.62 29.48 -7.84
CA ALA A 24 -5.71 28.12 -8.30
C ALA A 24 -4.97 27.28 -7.25
N GLN A 25 -5.71 26.51 -6.47
CA GLN A 25 -5.13 25.48 -5.62
C GLN A 25 -4.47 24.49 -6.58
N THR A 26 -3.18 24.64 -6.76
CA THR A 26 -2.34 23.60 -7.30
C THR A 26 -2.62 22.38 -6.41
N LYS A 27 -3.34 21.38 -6.95
CA LYS A 27 -3.32 20.05 -6.37
C LYS A 27 -1.84 19.72 -6.23
N GLN A 28 -1.33 19.77 -5.01
CA GLN A 28 -0.05 19.17 -4.71
C GLN A 28 -0.24 17.72 -5.16
N ASN A 29 0.31 17.38 -6.32
CA ASN A 29 0.66 16.02 -6.61
C ASN A 29 1.46 15.60 -5.38
N GLN A 30 0.86 14.77 -4.53
CA GLN A 30 1.64 13.98 -3.62
C GLN A 30 2.68 13.33 -4.52
N SER A 31 3.91 13.80 -4.41
CA SER A 31 5.05 13.21 -5.10
C SER A 31 4.95 11.73 -4.81
N GLY A 32 4.52 10.93 -5.80
CA GLY A 32 4.26 9.53 -5.60
C GLY A 32 5.51 8.93 -5.01
N ARG A 33 5.44 8.50 -3.74
CA ARG A 33 6.54 7.78 -3.11
C ARG A 33 6.82 6.61 -4.04
N ALA A 34 8.08 6.46 -4.44
CA ALA A 34 8.47 5.36 -5.30
C ALA A 34 8.15 4.03 -4.58
N THR A 35 7.31 3.21 -5.19
CA THR A 35 6.82 1.96 -4.60
C THR A 35 7.25 0.75 -5.42
N VAL A 36 7.27 -0.39 -4.74
CA VAL A 36 7.34 -1.72 -5.35
C VAL A 36 5.95 -2.33 -5.27
N ASP A 37 5.37 -2.68 -6.40
CA ASP A 37 4.09 -3.38 -6.50
C ASP A 37 4.37 -4.88 -6.58
N ILE A 38 4.04 -5.60 -5.51
CA ILE A 38 4.36 -7.02 -5.38
C ILE A 38 3.23 -7.85 -5.97
N GLN A 39 3.60 -8.67 -6.95
CA GLN A 39 2.72 -9.59 -7.67
C GLN A 39 3.21 -11.03 -7.52
N VAL A 40 2.29 -11.96 -7.44
CA VAL A 40 2.57 -13.39 -7.51
C VAL A 40 1.94 -13.98 -8.74
N CYS A 41 2.74 -14.68 -9.55
CA CYS A 41 2.28 -15.48 -10.69
C CYS A 41 2.39 -16.96 -10.34
N ASN A 42 1.32 -17.70 -10.48
CA ASN A 42 1.28 -19.11 -10.10
C ASN A 42 1.33 -20.02 -11.33
N GLU A 43 2.47 -20.61 -11.58
CA GLU A 43 2.72 -21.56 -12.67
C GLU A 43 2.89 -23.01 -12.16
N SER A 44 2.50 -23.25 -10.91
CA SER A 44 2.82 -24.50 -10.21
C SER A 44 1.94 -25.71 -10.57
N GLY A 45 0.87 -25.49 -11.30
CA GLY A 45 -0.15 -26.53 -11.56
C GLY A 45 -1.15 -26.70 -10.40
N ARG A 46 -1.07 -25.91 -9.33
CA ARG A 46 -1.89 -26.00 -8.11
C ARG A 46 -2.41 -24.64 -7.73
N ASN A 47 -3.56 -24.56 -7.07
CA ASN A 47 -3.95 -23.32 -6.39
C ASN A 47 -3.10 -23.10 -5.14
N ALA A 48 -2.76 -21.87 -4.86
CA ALA A 48 -1.92 -21.50 -3.75
C ALA A 48 -2.56 -20.40 -2.89
N SER A 49 -2.13 -20.31 -1.65
CA SER A 49 -2.45 -19.23 -0.74
C SER A 49 -1.13 -18.64 -0.20
N VAL A 50 -0.98 -17.33 -0.26
CA VAL A 50 0.30 -16.64 -0.03
C VAL A 50 0.20 -15.72 1.17
N ALA A 51 1.25 -15.74 1.98
CA ALA A 51 1.49 -14.81 3.08
C ALA A 51 2.67 -13.90 2.76
N ILE A 52 2.65 -12.69 3.29
CA ILE A 52 3.68 -11.67 3.07
C ILE A 52 3.99 -10.91 4.35
N SER A 53 5.26 -10.57 4.55
CA SER A 53 5.73 -9.58 5.50
C SER A 53 6.44 -8.47 4.73
N TYR A 54 5.98 -7.24 4.88
CA TYR A 54 6.45 -6.09 4.12
C TYR A 54 6.34 -4.82 4.95
N VAL A 55 7.04 -3.76 4.56
CA VAL A 55 6.88 -2.44 5.19
C VAL A 55 5.63 -1.76 4.63
N GLU A 56 4.67 -1.47 5.49
CA GLU A 56 3.47 -0.73 5.10
C GLU A 56 3.83 0.72 4.76
N ILE A 57 3.32 1.20 3.61
CA ILE A 57 3.67 2.51 3.05
C ILE A 57 3.50 3.62 4.10
N GLY A 58 4.56 4.40 4.30
CA GLY A 58 4.57 5.56 5.19
C GLY A 58 4.80 5.26 6.67
N THR A 59 4.87 3.98 7.07
CA THR A 59 5.05 3.62 8.49
C THR A 59 6.49 3.29 8.85
N GLY A 60 7.27 2.77 7.92
CA GLY A 60 8.60 2.23 8.16
C GLY A 60 8.59 0.93 8.99
N GLN A 61 7.43 0.33 9.24
CA GLN A 61 7.27 -0.86 10.06
C GLN A 61 6.80 -2.05 9.24
N PHE A 62 7.34 -3.24 9.55
CA PHE A 62 6.91 -4.48 8.94
C PHE A 62 5.54 -4.92 9.46
N ILE A 63 4.68 -5.33 8.55
CA ILE A 63 3.38 -5.91 8.82
C ILE A 63 3.29 -7.28 8.16
N ASN A 64 2.72 -8.25 8.88
CA ASN A 64 2.48 -9.61 8.39
C ASN A 64 1.03 -9.73 7.98
N ARG A 65 0.79 -10.18 6.75
CA ARG A 65 -0.55 -10.41 6.19
C ARG A 65 -0.63 -11.75 5.48
N GLY A 66 -1.78 -12.36 5.54
CA GLY A 66 -2.17 -13.58 4.81
C GLY A 66 -3.68 -13.80 4.96
N TRP A 67 -4.29 -14.56 4.16
CA TRP A 67 -3.78 -15.34 3.06
C TRP A 67 -4.38 -14.79 1.77
N TYR A 68 -3.56 -14.68 0.74
CA TYR A 68 -3.98 -14.22 -0.58
C TYR A 68 -4.09 -15.43 -1.51
N ASP A 69 -5.26 -15.66 -2.05
CA ASP A 69 -5.46 -16.77 -3.01
C ASP A 69 -4.87 -16.41 -4.36
N VAL A 70 -4.03 -17.31 -4.88
CA VAL A 70 -3.42 -17.20 -6.20
C VAL A 70 -3.72 -18.49 -6.98
N TYR A 71 -4.68 -18.41 -7.88
CA TYR A 71 -5.11 -19.56 -8.68
C TYR A 71 -4.04 -19.97 -9.68
N ASN A 72 -3.99 -21.27 -9.98
CA ASN A 72 -3.07 -21.79 -10.99
C ASN A 72 -3.26 -21.09 -12.34
N GLY A 73 -2.16 -20.65 -12.95
CA GLY A 73 -2.15 -19.90 -14.20
C GLY A 73 -2.47 -18.40 -14.06
N ALA A 74 -2.73 -17.90 -12.84
CA ALA A 74 -3.05 -16.49 -12.61
C ALA A 74 -1.86 -15.72 -12.04
N CYS A 75 -1.84 -14.41 -12.31
CA CYS A 75 -1.00 -13.44 -11.63
C CYS A 75 -1.90 -12.54 -10.77
N THR A 76 -1.58 -12.40 -9.49
CA THR A 76 -2.36 -11.62 -8.52
C THR A 76 -1.49 -10.55 -7.90
N HIS A 77 -1.94 -9.29 -7.92
CA HIS A 77 -1.32 -8.23 -7.14
C HIS A 77 -1.60 -8.49 -5.64
N ILE A 78 -0.56 -8.46 -4.83
CA ILE A 78 -0.64 -8.75 -3.39
C ILE A 78 -0.71 -7.45 -2.59
N VAL A 79 0.35 -6.65 -2.63
CA VAL A 79 0.47 -5.37 -1.92
C VAL A 79 1.42 -4.44 -2.67
N SER A 80 1.43 -3.16 -2.27
CA SER A 80 2.49 -2.21 -2.62
C SER A 80 3.26 -1.82 -1.35
N THR A 81 4.57 -1.58 -1.48
CA THR A 81 5.45 -1.18 -0.38
C THR A 81 6.40 -0.07 -0.84
N ASP A 82 6.86 0.75 0.08
CA ASP A 82 7.92 1.73 -0.14
C ASP A 82 9.30 1.26 0.35
N ASN A 83 9.44 -0.04 0.59
CA ASN A 83 10.68 -0.70 0.99
C ASN A 83 11.06 -1.79 -0.03
N ALA A 84 12.35 -1.89 -0.31
CA ALA A 84 12.86 -2.88 -1.25
C ALA A 84 12.84 -4.32 -0.70
N ASN A 85 12.85 -4.49 0.64
CA ASN A 85 12.94 -5.80 1.27
C ASN A 85 11.56 -6.25 1.76
N PHE A 86 11.22 -7.48 1.49
CA PHE A 86 10.00 -8.14 1.94
C PHE A 86 10.19 -9.65 1.96
N TYR A 87 9.25 -10.37 2.56
CA TYR A 87 9.33 -11.80 2.76
C TYR A 87 8.03 -12.44 2.34
N MET A 88 8.09 -13.57 1.64
CA MET A 88 6.91 -14.26 1.15
C MET A 88 6.94 -15.76 1.46
N TYR A 89 5.77 -16.32 1.68
CA TYR A 89 5.55 -17.74 1.90
C TYR A 89 4.29 -18.17 1.19
N GLY A 90 4.24 -19.39 0.66
CA GLY A 90 3.06 -19.93 0.00
C GLY A 90 2.79 -21.36 0.37
N ASP A 91 1.50 -21.69 0.52
CA ASP A 91 1.00 -23.06 0.66
C ASP A 91 0.13 -23.43 -0.52
N ALA A 92 0.26 -24.67 -1.01
CA ALA A 92 -0.73 -25.24 -1.92
C ALA A 92 -2.02 -25.54 -1.15
N THR A 93 -3.17 -25.24 -1.77
CA THR A 93 -4.49 -25.40 -1.13
C THR A 93 -5.17 -26.74 -1.45
N ASP A 94 -4.45 -27.66 -2.11
CA ASP A 94 -4.96 -28.96 -2.57
C ASP A 94 -4.73 -30.11 -1.56
N GLY A 95 -4.24 -29.81 -0.37
CA GLY A 95 -3.92 -30.81 0.65
C GLY A 95 -2.64 -31.62 0.41
N SER A 96 -1.84 -31.27 -0.61
CA SER A 96 -0.59 -31.96 -0.94
C SER A 96 0.52 -31.72 0.08
N GLY A 97 0.43 -30.68 0.91
CA GLY A 97 1.50 -30.23 1.79
C GLY A 97 2.65 -29.51 1.07
N ARG A 98 2.50 -29.22 -0.25
CA ARG A 98 3.48 -28.42 -0.99
C ARG A 98 3.50 -27.00 -0.46
N SER A 99 4.69 -26.46 -0.23
CA SER A 99 4.89 -25.05 0.13
C SER A 99 6.03 -24.44 -0.67
N TRP A 100 5.99 -23.12 -0.82
CA TRP A 100 7.07 -22.29 -1.35
C TRP A 100 7.65 -21.51 -0.17
N SER A 101 8.78 -21.97 0.30
CA SER A 101 9.38 -21.54 1.57
C SER A 101 10.88 -21.27 1.42
N GLY A 102 11.43 -20.54 2.37
CA GLY A 102 12.84 -20.17 2.47
C GLY A 102 13.41 -20.48 3.84
N ASN A 103 14.18 -19.55 4.39
CA ASN A 103 14.87 -19.72 5.66
C ASN A 103 14.68 -18.54 6.64
N HIS A 104 13.80 -17.58 6.33
CA HIS A 104 13.51 -16.47 7.22
C HIS A 104 12.22 -16.75 8.01
N THR A 105 12.34 -16.96 9.30
CA THR A 105 11.23 -17.39 10.15
C THR A 105 10.36 -16.23 10.58
N LEU A 106 9.05 -16.30 10.29
CA LEU A 106 8.04 -15.33 10.68
C LEU A 106 6.76 -16.01 11.12
N CYS A 107 5.96 -15.29 11.93
CA CYS A 107 4.68 -15.78 12.42
C CYS A 107 3.58 -15.61 11.35
N VAL A 108 2.73 -16.62 11.24
CA VAL A 108 1.48 -16.62 10.48
C VAL A 108 0.33 -17.04 11.38
N GLN A 109 -0.89 -16.84 10.93
CA GLN A 109 -2.08 -17.29 11.65
C GLN A 109 -3.01 -18.08 10.71
N TYR A 110 -3.49 -19.23 11.20
CA TYR A 110 -4.53 -20.02 10.53
C TYR A 110 -5.77 -20.12 11.42
N PRO A 111 -6.95 -20.08 10.83
CA PRO A 111 -7.25 -19.70 9.44
C PRO A 111 -7.01 -18.20 9.21
N GLY A 112 -6.90 -17.80 7.92
CA GLY A 112 -6.87 -16.41 7.53
C GLY A 112 -8.28 -15.86 7.23
N PRO A 113 -8.34 -14.59 6.74
CA PRO A 113 -7.20 -13.68 6.59
C PRO A 113 -6.69 -13.15 7.93
N TYR A 114 -5.42 -12.74 7.97
CA TYR A 114 -4.84 -12.12 9.16
C TYR A 114 -4.01 -10.88 8.83
N THR A 115 -3.85 -10.01 9.81
CA THR A 115 -2.99 -8.83 9.74
C THR A 115 -2.50 -8.50 11.15
N PHE A 116 -1.19 -8.43 11.33
CA PHE A 116 -0.58 -7.95 12.57
C PHE A 116 0.81 -7.36 12.32
N TRP A 117 1.24 -6.44 13.18
CA TRP A 117 2.57 -5.87 13.11
C TRP A 117 3.63 -6.95 13.40
N SER A 118 4.67 -6.99 12.57
CA SER A 118 5.79 -7.89 12.83
C SER A 118 6.58 -7.38 14.02
N THR A 119 6.81 -8.25 14.99
CA THR A 119 7.61 -7.90 16.18
C THR A 119 9.11 -8.09 15.96
N GLY A 120 9.51 -8.64 14.81
CA GLY A 120 10.90 -9.04 14.55
C GLY A 120 11.39 -10.17 15.46
N SER A 121 10.48 -10.84 16.16
CA SER A 121 10.73 -11.90 17.10
C SER A 121 10.46 -13.26 16.45
N GLU A 122 11.23 -14.27 16.85
CA GLU A 122 10.98 -15.67 16.47
C GLU A 122 9.87 -16.31 17.30
N TYR A 123 9.25 -15.54 18.19
CA TYR A 123 8.18 -16.00 19.06
C TYR A 123 6.84 -15.51 18.53
N CYS A 124 5.90 -16.43 18.37
CA CYS A 124 4.55 -16.14 17.93
C CYS A 124 3.60 -16.08 19.12
N ASP A 125 2.57 -15.23 18.99
CA ASP A 125 1.46 -15.16 19.93
C ASP A 125 0.59 -16.43 19.86
N ASP A 126 -0.29 -16.60 20.85
CA ASP A 126 -1.25 -17.70 20.88
C ASP A 126 -2.10 -17.73 19.59
N GLY A 127 -2.19 -18.90 18.97
CA GLY A 127 -2.92 -19.11 17.71
C GLY A 127 -2.13 -18.77 16.45
N GLN A 128 -0.88 -18.33 16.61
CA GLN A 128 0.06 -18.14 15.51
C GLN A 128 1.05 -19.32 15.46
N GLU A 129 1.69 -19.49 14.29
CA GLU A 129 2.77 -20.47 14.11
C GLU A 129 3.90 -19.92 13.25
N LEU A 130 5.09 -20.48 13.41
CA LEU A 130 6.27 -20.11 12.61
C LEU A 130 6.24 -20.79 11.24
N LYS A 131 6.52 -19.99 10.19
CA LYS A 131 6.80 -20.47 8.83
C LYS A 131 8.11 -19.88 8.32
N SER A 132 8.75 -20.60 7.42
CA SER A 132 10.01 -20.18 6.81
C SER A 132 9.75 -19.43 5.51
N PHE A 133 9.85 -18.13 5.55
CA PHE A 133 9.62 -17.23 4.41
C PHE A 133 10.85 -17.14 3.50
N VAL A 134 10.62 -16.89 2.23
CA VAL A 134 11.64 -16.50 1.27
C VAL A 134 11.93 -15.02 1.44
N ALA A 135 13.18 -14.65 1.70
CA ALA A 135 13.62 -13.26 1.71
C ALA A 135 13.80 -12.75 0.28
N MET A 136 13.22 -11.60 -0.02
CA MET A 136 13.23 -10.98 -1.35
C MET A 136 13.69 -9.53 -1.27
N THR A 137 14.36 -9.08 -2.32
CA THR A 137 14.80 -7.69 -2.47
C THR A 137 14.51 -7.23 -3.89
N ALA A 138 13.72 -6.18 -4.04
CA ALA A 138 13.48 -5.54 -5.32
C ALA A 138 14.69 -4.64 -5.67
N ALA A 139 15.26 -4.81 -6.85
CA ALA A 139 16.38 -3.98 -7.32
C ALA A 139 15.95 -2.58 -7.75
N THR A 140 14.69 -2.42 -8.15
CA THR A 140 14.10 -1.16 -8.64
C THR A 140 12.66 -1.03 -8.15
N THR A 141 12.12 0.18 -8.23
CA THR A 141 10.68 0.43 -8.08
C THR A 141 9.90 -0.09 -9.29
N GLY A 142 8.59 -0.22 -9.15
CA GLY A 142 7.70 -0.82 -10.14
C GLY A 142 7.26 -2.22 -9.74
N THR A 143 6.87 -3.05 -10.68
CA THR A 143 6.33 -4.38 -10.38
C THR A 143 7.45 -5.38 -10.10
N TYR A 144 7.38 -6.02 -8.94
CA TYR A 144 8.16 -7.19 -8.59
C TYR A 144 7.26 -8.44 -8.70
N THR A 145 7.69 -9.44 -9.43
CA THR A 145 6.92 -10.68 -9.61
C THR A 145 7.63 -11.86 -8.97
N TRP A 146 6.92 -12.55 -8.07
CA TRP A 146 7.33 -13.86 -7.58
C TRP A 146 6.56 -14.95 -8.32
N THR A 147 7.27 -15.87 -8.93
CA THR A 147 6.66 -17.01 -9.63
C THR A 147 6.68 -18.25 -8.73
N LEU A 148 5.51 -18.85 -8.53
CA LEU A 148 5.37 -20.13 -7.86
C LEU A 148 5.53 -21.24 -8.90
N GLU A 149 6.61 -21.96 -8.79
CA GLU A 149 6.96 -23.05 -9.71
C GLU A 149 6.52 -24.42 -9.18
N PRO A 150 6.41 -25.47 -10.04
CA PRO A 150 6.01 -26.82 -9.66
C PRO A 150 6.81 -27.46 -8.55
#